data_c89e820332caa7738e5922fdf28bd991
#
_entry.id   c89e820332caa7738e5922fdf28bd991
#
_cell.length_a   1.000
_cell.length_b   1.000
_cell.length_c   1.000
_cell.angle_alpha   90.00
_cell.angle_beta   90.00
_cell.angle_gamma   90.00
#
_symmetry.space_group_name_H-M   'P 1'
#
loop_
_entity.id
_entity.type
_entity.pdbx_description
1 polymer ?
#
loop_
_entity_poly.entity_id
_entity_poly.type
_entity_poly.pdbx_seq_one_letter_code
_entity_poly.pdbx_strand_id
1 'polypeptide(L)'
;MLTSNLPSGYHREMQLTKEILFPALQELSLCIQLMRMMLEGLQVKQDILKDEKYKYLFSVEAVNELVNKGISFRDAYKEVGNRIEKGEFHFDTSQKLKHTHEGSIGNLCNDQIKKEMQKVLGKLTD
;
A
#
# COMPACT_ATOMS: atom_id res chain seq x y z
N MET A 1 8.35 10.31 -28.45
CA MET A 1 9.21 11.09 -29.36
C MET A 1 9.95 10.24 -30.40
N LEU A 2 10.47 9.05 -30.11
CA LEU A 2 11.20 8.21 -31.07
C LEU A 2 10.37 7.78 -32.29
N THR A 3 9.06 7.79 -32.20
CA THR A 3 8.14 7.39 -33.29
C THR A 3 7.48 8.59 -34.01
N SER A 4 7.85 9.82 -33.66
CA SER A 4 7.22 11.02 -34.22
C SER A 4 7.97 11.44 -35.52
N ASN A 5 7.21 11.72 -36.60
CA ASN A 5 7.73 12.20 -37.88
C ASN A 5 8.72 11.24 -38.58
N LEU A 6 8.59 9.94 -38.38
CA LEU A 6 9.41 8.99 -39.14
C LEU A 6 8.84 8.83 -40.54
N PRO A 7 9.67 8.99 -41.61
CA PRO A 7 9.26 8.67 -42.97
C PRO A 7 8.99 7.16 -43.12
N SER A 8 8.38 6.73 -44.22
CA SER A 8 8.16 5.31 -44.47
C SER A 8 9.50 4.58 -44.71
N GLY A 9 9.67 3.40 -44.11
CA GLY A 9 10.84 2.56 -44.25
C GLY A 9 11.38 2.01 -42.93
N TYR A 10 12.59 1.45 -42.98
CA TYR A 10 13.28 0.93 -41.81
C TYR A 10 13.93 2.07 -41.00
N HIS A 11 13.58 2.14 -39.70
CA HIS A 11 14.11 3.15 -38.81
C HIS A 11 14.97 2.53 -37.69
N ARG A 12 16.25 2.85 -37.76
CA ARG A 12 17.24 2.41 -36.79
C ARG A 12 17.01 3.05 -35.41
N GLU A 13 16.38 4.22 -35.38
CA GLU A 13 16.02 4.96 -34.14
C GLU A 13 15.16 4.16 -33.21
N MET A 14 14.31 3.26 -33.70
CA MET A 14 13.51 2.37 -32.88
C MET A 14 14.36 1.39 -32.06
N GLN A 15 15.60 1.12 -32.46
CA GLN A 15 16.52 0.27 -31.67
C GLN A 15 17.06 0.97 -30.44
N LEU A 16 17.01 2.31 -30.37
CA LEU A 16 17.40 3.07 -29.17
C LEU A 16 16.54 2.74 -27.96
N THR A 17 15.31 2.24 -28.17
CA THR A 17 14.46 1.76 -27.07
C THR A 17 15.12 0.64 -26.27
N LYS A 18 15.95 -0.20 -26.90
CA LYS A 18 16.66 -1.30 -26.25
C LYS A 18 17.72 -0.81 -25.27
N GLU A 19 18.37 0.30 -25.57
CA GLU A 19 19.40 0.90 -24.70
C GLU A 19 18.81 1.40 -23.38
N ILE A 20 17.52 1.76 -23.38
CA ILE A 20 16.80 2.20 -22.18
C ILE A 20 16.09 1.03 -21.51
N LEU A 21 15.44 0.17 -22.28
CA LEU A 21 14.60 -0.90 -21.77
C LEU A 21 15.40 -1.97 -21.04
N PHE A 22 16.50 -2.45 -21.62
CA PHE A 22 17.25 -3.55 -21.01
C PHE A 22 17.91 -3.17 -19.69
N PRO A 23 18.60 -2.03 -19.57
CA PRO A 23 19.10 -1.56 -18.28
C PRO A 23 17.96 -1.36 -17.27
N ALA A 24 16.83 -0.78 -17.67
CA ALA A 24 15.69 -0.56 -16.78
C ALA A 24 15.12 -1.88 -16.22
N LEU A 25 15.04 -2.94 -17.04
CA LEU A 25 14.60 -4.26 -16.58
C LEU A 25 15.62 -4.90 -15.63
N GLN A 26 16.92 -4.72 -15.87
CA GLN A 26 17.96 -5.21 -14.97
C GLN A 26 17.89 -4.50 -13.62
N GLU A 27 17.77 -3.18 -13.62
CA GLU A 27 17.63 -2.35 -12.43
C GLU A 27 16.36 -2.72 -11.64
N LEU A 28 15.23 -2.89 -12.32
CA LEU A 28 13.98 -3.34 -11.70
C LEU A 28 14.14 -4.70 -11.04
N SER A 29 14.79 -5.65 -11.72
CA SER A 29 15.07 -6.98 -11.15
C SER A 29 15.91 -6.88 -9.89
N LEU A 30 16.95 -6.04 -9.89
CA LEU A 30 17.79 -5.80 -8.73
C LEU A 30 17.01 -5.16 -7.58
N CYS A 31 16.17 -4.16 -7.87
CA CYS A 31 15.32 -3.54 -6.86
C CYS A 31 14.37 -4.54 -6.19
N ILE A 32 13.78 -5.44 -6.96
CA ILE A 32 12.89 -6.50 -6.42
C ILE A 32 13.67 -7.46 -5.52
N GLN A 33 14.88 -7.87 -5.92
CA GLN A 33 15.73 -8.74 -5.11
C GLN A 33 16.14 -8.07 -3.79
N LEU A 34 16.54 -6.80 -3.83
CA LEU A 34 16.89 -6.02 -2.64
C LEU A 34 15.67 -5.85 -1.71
N MET A 35 14.51 -5.54 -2.26
CA MET A 35 13.27 -5.44 -1.48
C MET A 35 12.93 -6.76 -0.79
N ARG A 36 13.05 -7.87 -1.49
CA ARG A 36 12.87 -9.22 -0.91
C ARG A 36 13.82 -9.45 0.27
N MET A 37 15.12 -9.18 0.09
CA MET A 37 16.12 -9.32 1.15
C MET A 37 15.80 -8.43 2.36
N MET A 38 15.36 -7.19 2.12
CA MET A 38 14.95 -6.28 3.20
C MET A 38 13.72 -6.81 3.97
N LEU A 39 12.73 -7.35 3.27
CA LEU A 39 11.54 -7.93 3.88
C LEU A 39 11.86 -9.20 4.68
N GLU A 40 12.75 -10.06 4.19
CA GLU A 40 13.19 -11.27 4.90
C GLU A 40 13.95 -10.94 6.20
N GLY A 41 14.65 -9.79 6.24
CA GLY A 41 15.37 -9.31 7.43
C GLY A 41 14.54 -8.44 8.37
N LEU A 42 13.25 -8.17 8.06
CA LEU A 42 12.42 -7.26 8.81
C LEU A 42 12.01 -7.86 10.16
N GLN A 43 12.31 -7.14 11.24
CA GLN A 43 11.88 -7.51 12.59
C GLN A 43 10.88 -6.48 13.10
N VAL A 44 9.70 -6.94 13.47
CA VAL A 44 8.63 -6.09 14.02
C VAL A 44 8.74 -6.06 15.54
N LYS A 45 8.82 -4.85 16.13
CA LYS A 45 8.73 -4.69 17.58
C LYS A 45 7.31 -5.01 18.04
N GLN A 46 7.15 -5.98 18.93
CA GLN A 46 5.84 -6.45 19.37
C GLN A 46 5.00 -5.36 20.05
N ASP A 47 5.61 -4.48 20.82
CA ASP A 47 4.92 -3.47 21.62
C ASP A 47 4.97 -2.05 21.00
N ILE A 48 5.22 -1.95 19.70
CA ILE A 48 5.40 -0.65 19.02
C ILE A 48 4.20 0.29 19.21
N LEU A 49 2.98 -0.24 19.28
CA LEU A 49 1.76 0.54 19.46
C LEU A 49 1.59 1.13 20.86
N LYS A 50 2.41 0.69 21.83
CA LYS A 50 2.44 1.28 23.18
C LYS A 50 3.30 2.54 23.29
N ASP A 51 4.08 2.86 22.26
CA ASP A 51 4.90 4.06 22.21
C ASP A 51 4.02 5.31 22.07
N GLU A 52 4.21 6.30 22.93
CA GLU A 52 3.44 7.56 22.97
C GLU A 52 3.34 8.27 21.61
N LYS A 53 4.35 8.17 20.76
CA LYS A 53 4.34 8.77 19.42
C LYS A 53 3.27 8.19 18.48
N TYR A 54 2.75 6.99 18.78
CA TYR A 54 1.67 6.35 18.02
C TYR A 54 0.29 6.50 18.67
N LYS A 55 0.18 7.26 19.75
CA LYS A 55 -1.05 7.47 20.52
C LYS A 55 -2.26 7.83 19.65
N TYR A 56 -2.05 8.63 18.62
CA TYR A 56 -3.13 9.11 17.74
C TYR A 56 -3.27 8.33 16.43
N LEU A 57 -2.53 7.24 16.25
CA LEU A 57 -2.56 6.43 15.03
C LEU A 57 -3.97 5.95 14.68
N PHE A 58 -4.78 5.65 15.68
CA PHE A 58 -6.14 5.12 15.54
C PHE A 58 -7.23 6.18 15.66
N SER A 59 -6.90 7.46 15.49
CA SER A 59 -7.90 8.54 15.57
C SER A 59 -8.98 8.42 14.49
N VAL A 60 -8.64 7.95 13.29
CA VAL A 60 -9.60 7.70 12.21
C VAL A 60 -10.55 6.56 12.58
N GLU A 61 -10.06 5.51 13.22
CA GLU A 61 -10.90 4.40 13.69
C GLU A 61 -11.92 4.87 14.73
N ALA A 62 -11.51 5.73 15.65
CA ALA A 62 -12.42 6.34 16.62
C ALA A 62 -13.51 7.19 15.96
N VAL A 63 -13.17 7.93 14.88
CA VAL A 63 -14.16 8.66 14.06
C VAL A 63 -15.13 7.68 13.41
N ASN A 64 -14.61 6.61 12.78
CA ASN A 64 -15.42 5.59 12.13
C ASN A 64 -16.38 4.89 13.11
N GLU A 65 -15.95 4.62 14.34
CA GLU A 65 -16.82 4.06 15.36
C GLU A 65 -18.01 4.98 15.70
N LEU A 66 -17.77 6.29 15.80
CA LEU A 66 -18.84 7.26 16.04
C LEU A 66 -19.80 7.37 14.83
N VAL A 67 -19.26 7.35 13.61
CA VAL A 67 -20.07 7.34 12.39
C VAL A 67 -20.95 6.09 12.32
N ASN A 68 -20.42 4.93 12.65
CA ASN A 68 -21.16 3.67 12.69
C ASN A 68 -22.27 3.67 13.77
N LYS A 69 -22.14 4.53 14.79
CA LYS A 69 -23.20 4.78 15.81
C LYS A 69 -24.24 5.83 15.34
N GLY A 70 -24.15 6.33 14.11
CA GLY A 70 -25.10 7.27 13.51
C GLY A 70 -24.74 8.74 13.66
N ILE A 71 -23.56 9.08 14.17
CA ILE A 71 -23.08 10.47 14.24
C ILE A 71 -22.59 10.90 12.85
N SER A 72 -22.87 12.14 12.44
CA SER A 72 -22.33 12.66 11.16
C SER A 72 -20.80 12.64 11.20
N PHE A 73 -20.15 12.36 10.06
CA PHE A 73 -18.68 12.35 9.98
C PHE A 73 -18.06 13.65 10.50
N ARG A 74 -18.69 14.80 10.18
CA ARG A 74 -18.20 16.12 10.59
C ARG A 74 -18.22 16.26 12.11
N ASP A 75 -19.27 15.82 12.77
CA ASP A 75 -19.41 15.95 14.22
C ASP A 75 -18.52 14.92 14.93
N ALA A 76 -18.45 13.69 14.42
CA ALA A 76 -17.54 12.65 14.90
C ALA A 76 -16.07 13.12 14.84
N TYR A 77 -15.67 13.73 13.73
CA TYR A 77 -14.32 14.29 13.55
C TYR A 77 -14.02 15.38 14.56
N LYS A 78 -14.95 16.33 14.77
CA LYS A 78 -14.81 17.39 15.78
C LYS A 78 -14.74 16.83 17.19
N GLU A 79 -15.55 15.85 17.50
CA GLU A 79 -15.56 15.23 18.83
C GLU A 79 -14.23 14.53 19.13
N VAL A 80 -13.71 13.75 18.20
CA VAL A 80 -12.40 13.10 18.35
C VAL A 80 -11.29 14.13 18.44
N GLY A 81 -11.31 15.19 17.61
CA GLY A 81 -10.37 16.29 17.70
C GLY A 81 -10.36 16.96 19.05
N ASN A 82 -11.52 17.28 19.62
CA ASN A 82 -11.65 17.87 20.96
C ASN A 82 -11.10 16.93 22.07
N ARG A 83 -11.31 15.62 21.96
CA ARG A 83 -10.72 14.63 22.90
C ARG A 83 -9.19 14.63 22.82
N ILE A 84 -8.64 14.75 21.61
CA ILE A 84 -7.19 14.83 21.40
C ILE A 84 -6.62 16.10 22.04
N GLU A 85 -7.24 17.28 21.80
CA GLU A 85 -6.80 18.56 22.36
C GLU A 85 -6.83 18.57 23.89
N LYS A 86 -7.84 17.92 24.49
CA LYS A 86 -7.95 17.79 25.96
C LYS A 86 -7.03 16.71 26.54
N GLY A 87 -6.35 15.91 25.74
CA GLY A 87 -5.55 14.78 26.19
C GLY A 87 -6.36 13.57 26.68
N GLU A 88 -7.65 13.56 26.38
CA GLU A 88 -8.61 12.51 26.81
C GLU A 88 -8.77 11.41 25.76
N PHE A 89 -8.03 11.48 24.67
CA PHE A 89 -8.13 10.47 23.61
C PHE A 89 -7.53 9.16 24.06
N HIS A 90 -8.35 8.12 23.99
CA HIS A 90 -7.94 6.74 24.23
C HIS A 90 -8.59 5.83 23.18
N PHE A 91 -7.81 4.90 22.63
CA PHE A 91 -8.28 3.86 21.72
C PHE A 91 -7.70 2.52 22.15
N ASP A 92 -8.55 1.50 22.20
CA ASP A 92 -8.12 0.14 22.52
C ASP A 92 -7.45 -0.50 21.32
N THR A 93 -6.11 -0.53 21.32
CA THR A 93 -5.30 -1.10 20.24
C THR A 93 -5.34 -2.63 20.17
N SER A 94 -5.96 -3.30 21.14
CA SER A 94 -6.16 -4.77 21.13
C SER A 94 -7.30 -5.22 20.21
N GLN A 95 -8.18 -4.28 19.83
CA GLN A 95 -9.30 -4.58 18.95
C GLN A 95 -8.80 -4.87 17.52
N LYS A 96 -9.34 -5.94 16.92
CA LYS A 96 -9.10 -6.23 15.52
C LYS A 96 -9.82 -5.22 14.64
N LEU A 97 -9.08 -4.53 13.78
CA LEU A 97 -9.67 -3.69 12.74
C LEU A 97 -10.49 -4.56 11.78
N LYS A 98 -11.72 -4.14 11.49
CA LYS A 98 -12.66 -4.88 10.63
C LYS A 98 -12.95 -4.10 9.35
N HIS A 99 -11.90 -3.72 8.64
CA HIS A 99 -12.09 -3.10 7.34
C HIS A 99 -12.61 -4.12 6.33
N THR A 100 -13.52 -3.70 5.47
CA THR A 100 -14.21 -4.60 4.52
C THR A 100 -13.69 -4.47 3.09
N HIS A 101 -13.04 -3.35 2.76
CA HIS A 101 -12.50 -3.15 1.42
C HIS A 101 -11.25 -4.02 1.18
N GLU A 102 -11.10 -4.48 -0.05
CA GLU A 102 -10.02 -5.38 -0.47
C GLU A 102 -8.64 -4.72 -0.28
N GLY A 103 -7.68 -5.48 0.24
CA GLY A 103 -6.31 -5.01 0.49
C GLY A 103 -6.14 -4.23 1.81
N SER A 104 -7.21 -4.00 2.58
CA SER A 104 -7.14 -3.30 3.87
C SER A 104 -6.71 -4.21 5.03
N ILE A 105 -6.35 -3.59 6.16
CA ILE A 105 -6.07 -4.30 7.41
C ILE A 105 -7.34 -5.06 7.85
N GLY A 106 -7.24 -6.38 7.97
CA GLY A 106 -8.36 -7.28 8.27
C GLY A 106 -8.96 -7.95 7.03
N ASN A 107 -8.69 -7.45 5.82
CA ASN A 107 -9.14 -8.05 4.55
C ASN A 107 -8.03 -7.91 3.47
N LEU A 108 -6.86 -8.50 3.73
CA LEU A 108 -5.65 -8.36 2.88
C LEU A 108 -5.79 -8.99 1.50
N CYS A 109 -6.71 -9.92 1.31
CA CYS A 109 -6.95 -10.64 0.05
C CYS A 109 -5.69 -11.35 -0.53
N ASN A 110 -4.76 -11.76 0.32
CA ASN A 110 -3.49 -12.36 -0.11
C ASN A 110 -3.66 -13.60 -0.99
N ASP A 111 -4.66 -14.42 -0.71
CA ASP A 111 -4.93 -15.64 -1.50
C ASP A 111 -5.44 -15.30 -2.89
N GLN A 112 -6.28 -14.29 -3.02
CA GLN A 112 -6.78 -13.78 -4.30
C GLN A 112 -5.63 -13.18 -5.13
N ILE A 113 -4.77 -12.36 -4.51
CA ILE A 113 -3.59 -11.78 -5.15
C ILE A 113 -2.67 -12.89 -5.67
N LYS A 114 -2.40 -13.89 -4.84
CA LYS A 114 -1.57 -15.05 -5.21
C LYS A 114 -2.16 -15.84 -6.37
N LYS A 115 -3.47 -16.05 -6.36
CA LYS A 115 -4.19 -16.74 -7.43
C LYS A 115 -4.11 -16.00 -8.77
N GLU A 116 -4.31 -14.66 -8.75
CA GLU A 116 -4.19 -13.85 -9.96
C GLU A 116 -2.75 -13.81 -10.48
N MET A 117 -1.76 -13.75 -9.60
CA MET A 117 -0.35 -13.86 -9.98
C MET A 117 -0.07 -15.20 -10.67
N GLN A 118 -0.52 -16.32 -10.11
CA GLN A 118 -0.32 -17.66 -10.72
C GLN A 118 -0.99 -17.77 -12.10
N LYS A 119 -2.17 -17.17 -12.26
CA LYS A 119 -2.87 -17.14 -13.55
C LYS A 119 -2.10 -16.36 -14.63
N VAL A 120 -1.44 -15.25 -14.23
CA VAL A 120 -0.59 -14.48 -15.15
C VAL A 120 0.67 -15.26 -15.50
N LEU A 121 1.33 -15.87 -14.52
CA LEU A 121 2.53 -16.67 -14.73
C LEU A 121 2.25 -17.87 -15.65
N GLY A 122 1.11 -18.56 -15.51
CA GLY A 122 0.73 -19.66 -16.40
C GLY A 122 0.62 -19.24 -17.87
N LYS A 123 0.20 -18.01 -18.16
CA LYS A 123 0.14 -17.49 -19.53
C LYS A 123 1.50 -17.13 -20.15
N LEU A 124 2.54 -17.01 -19.33
CA LEU A 124 3.89 -16.71 -19.80
C LEU A 124 4.72 -17.97 -20.11
N THR A 125 4.23 -19.14 -19.69
CA THR A 125 4.91 -20.43 -19.86
C THR A 125 4.33 -21.26 -21.03
N ASP A 126 3.22 -20.81 -21.62
CA ASP A 126 2.64 -21.32 -22.85
C ASP A 126 3.18 -20.54 -24.08
#